data_2c4b53debb9eacdfca9d8b28a72d554c
#
_entry.id   2c4b53debb9eacdfca9d8b28a72d554c
#
_cell.length_a   1.000
_cell.length_b   1.000
_cell.length_c   1.000
_cell.angle_alpha   90.00
_cell.angle_beta   90.00
_cell.angle_gamma   90.00
#
_symmetry.space_group_name_H-M   'P 1'
#
loop_
_entity.id
_entity.type
_entity.pdbx_description
1 polymer ?
#
loop_
_entity_poly.entity_id
_entity_poly.type
_entity_poly.pdbx_seq_one_letter_code
_entity_poly.pdbx_strand_id
1 'polypeptide(L)'
;MTGRIRILATSDVHGYIYPHSYADSSSKDIGLAKIKSLVNILRDENTLVLDNGDVLEGSPLMYHHFVKTPDEVSPITRAMADLNYDYINVGNHDFNYGEEALMMHLQNAGAPCITSNFFYHGKPFGPNYVIRQVAGKKIAIFGIVTQYIPNWEKKSHIKHMRFVDAYLSAEATVKLIKRLENPDYIICMYHGGFERDLVNGRLTEDETGENEGYKILRNIRGIDVMISGHQHRTEAGKLYDTYYTQTAANGAELACIDIYPDNNTIEPRILKADIDADPEMLKLFEREEATCQAWLDQTLGTTNVDLRVTDEFDARLHKSQVITFLNKVQQEKTGADLSSNALFLGATGFGRDITMRDLVSTYVYPNTTVVKKITGKILREYLEKTAEFWMIHNEHIVVNPSYDWPKPQHYNYDMVDGIEYTIKVSNPVGHRITSLTYQGNDVTDDMEFTIAMNNYRATGGGNYNMIKEAPTISTDLSSMVELLANYIQEHKVIDFEPVNNITVIK
;
A
#
# COMPACT_ATOMS: atom_id res chain seq x y z
N MET A 1 39.71 -12.16 14.24
CA MET A 1 38.87 -11.14 13.59
C MET A 1 37.46 -11.70 13.57
N THR A 2 36.53 -11.03 14.23
CA THR A 2 35.10 -11.33 14.07
C THR A 2 34.72 -10.96 12.64
N GLY A 3 34.11 -11.90 11.89
CA GLY A 3 33.71 -11.65 10.51
C GLY A 3 32.63 -10.57 10.41
N ARG A 4 32.48 -9.95 9.22
CA ARG A 4 31.34 -9.11 8.91
C ARG A 4 30.04 -9.92 9.10
N ILE A 5 29.01 -9.30 9.69
CA ILE A 5 27.64 -9.82 9.70
C ILE A 5 26.87 -9.03 8.66
N ARG A 6 26.13 -9.70 7.78
CA ARG A 6 25.29 -9.06 6.76
C ARG A 6 23.82 -9.37 7.02
N ILE A 7 22.99 -8.34 6.88
CA ILE A 7 21.55 -8.47 6.86
C ILE A 7 21.08 -8.02 5.48
N LEU A 8 20.37 -8.89 4.77
CA LEU A 8 19.67 -8.59 3.54
C LEU A 8 18.17 -8.60 3.86
N ALA A 9 17.44 -7.57 3.47
CA ALA A 9 16.03 -7.52 3.78
C ALA A 9 15.19 -6.97 2.62
N THR A 10 14.04 -7.63 2.40
CA THR A 10 12.95 -7.17 1.55
C THR A 10 11.81 -6.62 2.42
N SER A 11 10.99 -5.77 1.84
CA SER A 11 9.70 -5.32 2.34
C SER A 11 8.83 -4.90 1.16
N ASP A 12 7.51 -5.01 1.30
CA ASP A 12 6.58 -4.47 0.32
C ASP A 12 6.79 -5.05 -1.11
N VAL A 13 7.04 -6.37 -1.20
CA VAL A 13 7.23 -7.06 -2.50
C VAL A 13 5.93 -7.12 -3.30
N HIS A 14 4.78 -7.08 -2.63
CA HIS A 14 3.45 -6.99 -3.25
C HIS A 14 3.18 -8.02 -4.35
N GLY A 15 3.66 -9.25 -4.17
CA GLY A 15 3.41 -10.34 -5.11
C GLY A 15 4.14 -10.25 -6.44
N TYR A 16 5.09 -9.32 -6.60
CA TYR A 16 5.86 -9.19 -7.82
C TYR A 16 7.01 -10.21 -7.86
N ILE A 17 6.92 -11.19 -8.76
CA ILE A 17 7.97 -12.17 -9.04
C ILE A 17 8.74 -11.76 -10.29
N TYR A 18 8.03 -11.38 -11.36
CA TYR A 18 8.57 -11.09 -12.68
C TYR A 18 9.02 -9.64 -12.83
N PRO A 19 10.10 -9.41 -13.64
CA PRO A 19 10.70 -8.08 -13.83
C PRO A 19 10.00 -7.30 -14.96
N HIS A 20 8.68 -7.16 -14.91
CA HIS A 20 7.94 -6.40 -15.91
C HIS A 20 6.69 -5.73 -15.33
N SER A 21 6.22 -4.73 -16.04
CA SER A 21 4.93 -4.08 -15.81
C SER A 21 3.80 -4.96 -16.34
N TYR A 22 2.78 -5.21 -15.53
CA TYR A 22 1.58 -5.91 -15.98
C TYR A 22 0.66 -5.03 -16.84
N ALA A 23 0.87 -3.72 -16.85
CA ALA A 23 0.07 -2.81 -17.67
C ALA A 23 0.43 -2.89 -19.17
N ASP A 24 1.73 -3.01 -19.49
CA ASP A 24 2.24 -2.90 -20.86
C ASP A 24 3.34 -3.93 -21.19
N SER A 25 3.61 -4.87 -20.29
CA SER A 25 4.67 -5.89 -20.40
C SER A 25 6.09 -5.32 -20.56
N SER A 26 6.31 -4.02 -20.33
CA SER A 26 7.65 -3.42 -20.37
C SER A 26 8.55 -3.97 -19.27
N SER A 27 9.83 -4.21 -19.58
CA SER A 27 10.82 -4.62 -18.61
C SER A 27 11.00 -3.54 -17.54
N LYS A 28 11.09 -3.95 -16.26
CA LYS A 28 11.28 -3.09 -15.09
C LYS A 28 12.33 -3.68 -14.16
N ASP A 29 12.99 -2.84 -13.40
CA ASP A 29 13.91 -3.27 -12.34
C ASP A 29 13.13 -3.54 -11.04
N ILE A 30 12.27 -4.56 -11.08
CA ILE A 30 11.39 -5.01 -10.01
C ILE A 30 11.35 -6.54 -9.96
N GLY A 31 10.75 -7.08 -8.92
CA GLY A 31 10.37 -8.48 -8.80
C GLY A 31 11.37 -9.33 -8.02
N LEU A 32 10.81 -10.33 -7.34
CA LEU A 32 11.57 -11.20 -6.43
C LEU A 32 12.65 -12.02 -7.15
N ALA A 33 12.47 -12.29 -8.46
CA ALA A 33 13.49 -12.97 -9.26
C ALA A 33 14.78 -12.16 -9.40
N LYS A 34 14.72 -10.82 -9.48
CA LYS A 34 15.91 -9.95 -9.46
C LYS A 34 16.50 -9.86 -8.05
N ILE A 35 15.64 -9.78 -7.02
CA ILE A 35 16.10 -9.82 -5.63
C ILE A 35 16.84 -11.12 -5.32
N LYS A 36 16.36 -12.26 -5.80
CA LYS A 36 17.03 -13.55 -5.63
C LYS A 36 18.44 -13.55 -6.23
N SER A 37 18.63 -12.96 -7.41
CA SER A 37 19.97 -12.79 -8.01
C SER A 37 20.90 -11.97 -7.11
N LEU A 38 20.43 -10.85 -6.55
CA LEU A 38 21.20 -10.04 -5.58
C LEU A 38 21.55 -10.84 -4.34
N VAL A 39 20.57 -11.54 -3.77
CA VAL A 39 20.77 -12.36 -2.57
C VAL A 39 21.80 -13.46 -2.84
N ASN A 40 21.73 -14.15 -3.97
CA ASN A 40 22.66 -15.20 -4.33
C ASN A 40 24.11 -14.72 -4.45
N ILE A 41 24.32 -13.47 -4.93
CA ILE A 41 25.64 -12.86 -5.02
C ILE A 41 26.18 -12.42 -3.65
N LEU A 42 25.30 -11.96 -2.77
CA LEU A 42 25.69 -11.29 -1.53
C LEU A 42 25.71 -12.20 -0.31
N ARG A 43 24.98 -13.31 -0.35
CA ARG A 43 24.82 -14.24 0.78
C ARG A 43 26.12 -15.03 1.01
N ASP A 44 26.54 -15.07 2.25
CA ASP A 44 27.61 -15.92 2.78
C ASP A 44 27.16 -16.57 4.11
N GLU A 45 28.05 -17.29 4.79
CA GLU A 45 27.75 -17.99 6.04
C GLU A 45 27.39 -17.06 7.22
N ASN A 46 27.68 -15.77 7.11
CA ASN A 46 27.38 -14.75 8.12
C ASN A 46 26.25 -13.81 7.68
N THR A 47 25.45 -14.24 6.72
CA THR A 47 24.33 -13.45 6.19
C THR A 47 22.99 -13.94 6.76
N LEU A 48 22.15 -13.01 7.20
CA LEU A 48 20.74 -13.20 7.52
C LEU A 48 19.89 -12.58 6.41
N VAL A 49 18.88 -13.29 5.94
CA VAL A 49 17.93 -12.81 4.92
C VAL A 49 16.55 -12.73 5.54
N LEU A 50 15.98 -11.53 5.56
CA LEU A 50 14.74 -11.20 6.24
C LEU A 50 13.70 -10.65 5.27
N ASP A 51 12.41 -10.86 5.56
CA ASP A 51 11.30 -10.18 4.88
C ASP A 51 10.44 -9.46 5.90
N ASN A 52 10.06 -8.21 5.61
CA ASN A 52 9.33 -7.35 6.52
C ASN A 52 7.83 -7.24 6.18
N GLY A 53 7.27 -8.12 5.35
CA GLY A 53 5.84 -8.19 5.05
C GLY A 53 5.38 -7.38 3.86
N ASP A 54 4.07 -7.33 3.64
CA ASP A 54 3.37 -6.87 2.45
C ASP A 54 3.78 -7.65 1.20
N VAL A 55 3.45 -8.92 1.22
CA VAL A 55 3.84 -9.90 0.20
C VAL A 55 2.65 -10.36 -0.63
N LEU A 56 1.48 -10.62 -0.01
CA LEU A 56 0.39 -11.36 -0.65
C LEU A 56 -0.44 -10.54 -1.65
N GLU A 57 -0.52 -9.24 -1.50
CA GLU A 57 -1.37 -8.38 -2.31
C GLU A 57 -0.56 -7.35 -3.10
N GLY A 58 -1.00 -7.02 -4.34
CA GLY A 58 -0.53 -5.92 -5.17
C GLY A 58 -0.33 -6.29 -6.62
N SER A 59 0.28 -7.43 -6.95
CA SER A 59 0.47 -7.80 -8.35
C SER A 59 -0.77 -8.44 -8.97
N PRO A 60 -1.02 -8.24 -10.29
CA PRO A 60 -2.06 -8.94 -11.02
C PRO A 60 -1.92 -10.46 -11.00
N LEU A 61 -0.70 -11.01 -10.89
CA LEU A 61 -0.46 -12.43 -10.72
C LEU A 61 -1.10 -12.95 -9.42
N MET A 62 -0.94 -12.22 -8.32
CA MET A 62 -1.54 -12.58 -7.03
C MET A 62 -3.05 -12.40 -7.04
N TYR A 63 -3.55 -11.31 -7.63
CA TYR A 63 -4.99 -11.13 -7.80
C TYR A 63 -5.61 -12.27 -8.62
N HIS A 64 -4.99 -12.65 -9.75
CA HIS A 64 -5.41 -13.80 -10.56
C HIS A 64 -5.43 -15.10 -9.75
N HIS A 65 -4.38 -15.36 -8.96
CA HIS A 65 -4.31 -16.54 -8.10
C HIS A 65 -5.49 -16.59 -7.13
N PHE A 66 -5.73 -15.54 -6.35
CA PHE A 66 -6.80 -15.52 -5.34
C PHE A 66 -8.21 -15.53 -5.93
N VAL A 67 -8.39 -15.11 -7.19
CA VAL A 67 -9.66 -15.24 -7.92
C VAL A 67 -9.88 -16.66 -8.46
N LYS A 68 -8.81 -17.34 -8.90
CA LYS A 68 -8.92 -18.61 -9.66
C LYS A 68 -8.59 -19.85 -8.85
N THR A 69 -7.60 -19.76 -7.96
CA THR A 69 -7.08 -20.91 -7.19
C THR A 69 -6.80 -20.53 -5.73
N PRO A 70 -7.77 -19.92 -5.00
CA PRO A 70 -7.53 -19.40 -3.65
C PRO A 70 -7.14 -20.47 -2.63
N ASP A 71 -7.49 -21.73 -2.90
CA ASP A 71 -7.20 -22.88 -2.02
C ASP A 71 -5.81 -23.48 -2.25
N GLU A 72 -5.02 -22.95 -3.17
CA GLU A 72 -3.65 -23.38 -3.46
C GLU A 72 -2.61 -22.44 -2.82
N VAL A 73 -1.40 -22.97 -2.56
CA VAL A 73 -0.28 -22.12 -2.10
C VAL A 73 0.11 -21.13 -3.20
N SER A 74 0.06 -19.87 -2.86
CA SER A 74 0.27 -18.81 -3.83
C SER A 74 1.66 -18.82 -4.49
N PRO A 75 1.80 -18.31 -5.73
CA PRO A 75 3.09 -18.21 -6.41
C PRO A 75 4.14 -17.48 -5.59
N ILE A 76 3.78 -16.34 -4.98
CA ILE A 76 4.73 -15.55 -4.20
C ILE A 76 5.19 -16.30 -2.94
N THR A 77 4.31 -17.04 -2.28
CA THR A 77 4.66 -17.87 -1.12
C THR A 77 5.71 -18.91 -1.48
N ARG A 78 5.54 -19.57 -2.63
CA ARG A 78 6.51 -20.55 -3.15
C ARG A 78 7.83 -19.91 -3.58
N ALA A 79 7.77 -18.68 -4.13
CA ALA A 79 8.95 -17.91 -4.49
C ALA A 79 9.76 -17.47 -3.26
N MET A 80 9.08 -17.11 -2.16
CA MET A 80 9.75 -16.83 -0.88
C MET A 80 10.44 -18.07 -0.31
N ALA A 81 9.77 -19.20 -0.35
CA ALA A 81 10.36 -20.48 0.08
C ALA A 81 11.60 -20.83 -0.75
N ASP A 82 11.60 -20.59 -2.07
CA ASP A 82 12.72 -20.80 -2.96
C ASP A 82 13.90 -19.83 -2.72
N LEU A 83 13.61 -18.58 -2.31
CA LEU A 83 14.64 -17.60 -1.91
C LEU A 83 15.30 -17.96 -0.57
N ASN A 84 14.61 -18.73 0.28
CA ASN A 84 15.11 -19.24 1.55
C ASN A 84 15.45 -18.12 2.55
N TYR A 85 14.42 -17.37 2.97
CA TYR A 85 14.52 -16.39 4.06
C TYR A 85 14.83 -17.09 5.40
N ASP A 86 15.54 -16.40 6.30
CA ASP A 86 15.75 -16.86 7.68
C ASP A 86 14.53 -16.61 8.55
N TYR A 87 13.92 -15.42 8.40
CA TYR A 87 12.72 -14.99 9.13
C TYR A 87 11.88 -14.04 8.29
N ILE A 88 10.56 -14.06 8.53
CA ILE A 88 9.60 -13.15 7.92
C ILE A 88 8.78 -12.42 8.98
N ASN A 89 8.29 -11.24 8.67
CA ASN A 89 7.26 -10.52 9.39
C ASN A 89 5.98 -10.50 8.55
N VAL A 90 4.91 -9.91 9.04
CA VAL A 90 3.69 -9.62 8.29
C VAL A 90 3.55 -8.12 8.07
N GLY A 91 2.96 -7.73 6.94
CA GLY A 91 2.51 -6.38 6.66
C GLY A 91 0.97 -6.28 6.64
N ASN A 92 0.44 -5.10 6.40
CA ASN A 92 -1.01 -4.88 6.40
C ASN A 92 -1.71 -5.54 5.20
N HIS A 93 -1.06 -5.60 4.06
CA HIS A 93 -1.61 -6.22 2.84
C HIS A 93 -1.60 -7.75 2.85
N ASP A 94 -0.90 -8.37 3.78
CA ASP A 94 -0.95 -9.83 3.95
C ASP A 94 -2.30 -10.33 4.49
N PHE A 95 -3.15 -9.44 5.01
CA PHE A 95 -4.47 -9.76 5.54
C PHE A 95 -5.60 -9.60 4.50
N ASN A 96 -5.36 -9.02 3.33
CA ASN A 96 -6.39 -8.63 2.36
C ASN A 96 -7.19 -9.82 1.79
N TYR A 97 -6.59 -11.00 1.73
CA TYR A 97 -7.27 -12.22 1.26
C TYR A 97 -7.81 -13.09 2.40
N GLY A 98 -7.77 -12.59 3.64
CA GLY A 98 -8.35 -13.23 4.80
C GLY A 98 -7.43 -14.20 5.52
N GLU A 99 -8.00 -14.76 6.59
CA GLU A 99 -7.27 -15.60 7.55
C GLU A 99 -6.68 -16.86 6.92
N GLU A 100 -7.43 -17.55 6.06
CA GLU A 100 -7.00 -18.80 5.44
C GLU A 100 -5.81 -18.60 4.51
N ALA A 101 -5.85 -17.55 3.69
CA ALA A 101 -4.76 -17.19 2.78
C ALA A 101 -3.49 -16.82 3.56
N LEU A 102 -3.62 -15.99 4.60
CA LEU A 102 -2.50 -15.63 5.46
C LEU A 102 -1.88 -16.86 6.14
N MET A 103 -2.69 -17.73 6.74
CA MET A 103 -2.17 -18.94 7.41
C MET A 103 -1.49 -19.89 6.43
N MET A 104 -2.04 -20.05 5.23
CA MET A 104 -1.42 -20.84 4.17
C MET A 104 -0.06 -20.25 3.77
N HIS A 105 0.03 -18.94 3.62
CA HIS A 105 1.30 -18.26 3.36
C HIS A 105 2.32 -18.52 4.47
N LEU A 106 1.99 -18.22 5.73
CA LEU A 106 2.92 -18.33 6.86
C LEU A 106 3.39 -19.76 7.13
N GLN A 107 2.58 -20.77 6.77
CA GLN A 107 2.95 -22.18 6.88
C GLN A 107 3.86 -22.67 5.75
N ASN A 108 3.82 -22.02 4.57
CA ASN A 108 4.49 -22.50 3.37
C ASN A 108 5.59 -21.56 2.84
N ALA A 109 5.80 -20.40 3.45
CA ALA A 109 6.83 -19.44 3.03
C ALA A 109 8.29 -19.90 3.29
N GLY A 110 8.47 -21.06 3.93
CA GLY A 110 9.78 -21.66 4.18
C GLY A 110 10.57 -21.01 5.33
N ALA A 111 10.03 -19.97 5.97
CA ALA A 111 10.67 -19.25 7.08
C ALA A 111 9.67 -19.01 8.22
N PRO A 112 10.11 -19.05 9.50
CA PRO A 112 9.23 -18.73 10.61
C PRO A 112 8.88 -17.24 10.63
N CYS A 113 7.60 -16.94 10.91
CA CYS A 113 7.14 -15.59 11.15
C CYS A 113 7.47 -15.15 12.58
N ILE A 114 8.04 -13.96 12.72
CA ILE A 114 8.35 -13.34 14.01
C ILE A 114 7.52 -12.07 14.13
N THR A 115 6.65 -12.01 15.15
CA THR A 115 5.89 -10.81 15.43
C THR A 115 5.54 -10.72 16.90
N SER A 116 5.69 -9.56 17.51
CA SER A 116 5.47 -9.36 18.96
C SER A 116 4.14 -8.67 19.27
N ASN A 117 3.44 -8.11 18.27
CA ASN A 117 2.20 -7.37 18.50
C ASN A 117 0.97 -7.93 17.76
N PHE A 118 1.10 -9.06 17.11
CA PHE A 118 0.01 -9.77 16.44
C PHE A 118 -0.42 -10.99 17.26
N PHE A 119 -1.72 -11.08 17.56
CA PHE A 119 -2.34 -12.15 18.32
C PHE A 119 -3.39 -12.85 17.47
N TYR A 120 -3.40 -14.17 17.54
CA TYR A 120 -4.33 -15.04 16.85
C TYR A 120 -5.02 -15.96 17.83
N HIS A 121 -6.38 -16.02 17.80
CA HIS A 121 -7.18 -16.74 18.80
C HIS A 121 -6.79 -16.41 20.26
N GLY A 122 -6.45 -15.14 20.53
CA GLY A 122 -6.10 -14.65 21.87
C GLY A 122 -4.71 -15.01 22.35
N LYS A 123 -3.87 -15.66 21.53
CA LYS A 123 -2.48 -16.00 21.83
C LYS A 123 -1.53 -15.23 20.93
N PRO A 124 -0.28 -14.93 21.35
CA PRO A 124 0.74 -14.44 20.45
C PRO A 124 0.85 -15.36 19.24
N PHE A 125 0.93 -14.79 18.02
CA PHE A 125 0.97 -15.58 16.79
C PHE A 125 2.26 -16.39 16.66
N GLY A 126 3.38 -15.78 16.99
CA GLY A 126 4.70 -16.41 16.93
C GLY A 126 5.56 -16.06 18.14
N PRO A 127 6.86 -16.35 18.09
CA PRO A 127 7.79 -15.90 19.09
C PRO A 127 7.88 -14.37 19.06
N ASN A 128 7.91 -13.75 20.25
CA ASN A 128 8.10 -12.30 20.35
C ASN A 128 9.45 -11.85 19.79
N TYR A 129 10.46 -12.71 19.87
CA TYR A 129 11.79 -12.51 19.30
C TYR A 129 12.51 -13.85 19.13
N VAL A 130 13.57 -13.84 18.35
CA VAL A 130 14.48 -15.00 18.21
C VAL A 130 15.93 -14.58 18.46
N ILE A 131 16.75 -15.56 18.78
CA ILE A 131 18.20 -15.37 19.00
C ILE A 131 18.96 -16.16 17.94
N ARG A 132 19.92 -15.51 17.27
CA ARG A 132 20.85 -16.13 16.31
C ARG A 132 22.30 -15.88 16.73
N GLN A 133 23.13 -16.87 16.48
CA GLN A 133 24.59 -16.74 16.57
C GLN A 133 25.14 -16.57 15.15
N VAL A 134 25.75 -15.42 14.86
CA VAL A 134 26.33 -15.10 13.55
C VAL A 134 27.71 -14.48 13.78
N ALA A 135 28.76 -15.01 13.13
CA ALA A 135 30.14 -14.56 13.29
C ALA A 135 30.59 -14.43 14.77
N GLY A 136 30.11 -15.34 15.64
CA GLY A 136 30.41 -15.34 17.06
C GLY A 136 29.69 -14.26 17.89
N LYS A 137 28.73 -13.56 17.29
CA LYS A 137 27.90 -12.53 17.95
C LYS A 137 26.48 -13.01 18.17
N LYS A 138 25.91 -12.64 19.30
CA LYS A 138 24.51 -12.92 19.68
C LYS A 138 23.60 -11.82 19.15
N ILE A 139 22.73 -12.15 18.20
CA ILE A 139 21.79 -11.23 17.57
C ILE A 139 20.38 -11.58 17.99
N ALA A 140 19.65 -10.60 18.53
CA ALA A 140 18.22 -10.69 18.78
C ALA A 140 17.46 -10.05 17.61
N ILE A 141 16.42 -10.72 17.12
CA ILE A 141 15.57 -10.24 16.01
C ILE A 141 14.11 -10.30 16.48
N PHE A 142 13.36 -9.23 16.30
CA PHE A 142 11.92 -9.21 16.57
C PHE A 142 11.16 -8.46 15.49
N GLY A 143 9.88 -8.81 15.30
CA GLY A 143 8.98 -8.19 14.36
C GLY A 143 7.83 -7.44 15.06
N ILE A 144 7.37 -6.39 14.47
CA ILE A 144 6.13 -5.67 14.78
C ILE A 144 5.48 -5.20 13.48
N VAL A 145 4.16 -5.07 13.50
CA VAL A 145 3.35 -4.57 12.38
C VAL A 145 2.50 -3.39 12.85
N THR A 146 2.12 -2.51 11.95
CA THR A 146 1.22 -1.40 12.30
C THR A 146 -0.06 -1.91 12.95
N GLN A 147 -0.45 -1.31 14.07
CA GLN A 147 -1.71 -1.63 14.74
C GLN A 147 -2.94 -1.07 14.00
N TYR A 148 -2.73 -0.31 12.93
CA TYR A 148 -3.81 0.39 12.21
C TYR A 148 -4.62 -0.53 11.28
N ILE A 149 -4.16 -1.74 11.01
CA ILE A 149 -4.80 -2.77 10.16
C ILE A 149 -6.32 -2.86 10.34
N PRO A 150 -6.90 -2.88 11.57
CA PRO A 150 -8.35 -2.99 11.76
C PRO A 150 -9.16 -1.81 11.21
N ASN A 151 -8.52 -0.70 10.85
CA ASN A 151 -9.17 0.45 10.22
C ASN A 151 -9.33 0.28 8.71
N TRP A 152 -8.53 -0.59 8.08
CA TRP A 152 -8.55 -0.83 6.64
C TRP A 152 -9.20 -2.16 6.27
N GLU A 153 -8.99 -3.17 7.13
CA GLU A 153 -9.29 -4.54 6.78
C GLU A 153 -10.75 -4.92 7.08
N LYS A 154 -11.30 -5.82 6.27
CA LYS A 154 -12.61 -6.40 6.51
C LYS A 154 -12.63 -7.15 7.86
N LYS A 155 -13.63 -6.88 8.67
CA LYS A 155 -13.76 -7.55 9.98
C LYS A 155 -13.80 -9.08 9.88
N SER A 156 -14.32 -9.64 8.77
CA SER A 156 -14.33 -11.08 8.50
C SER A 156 -12.92 -11.64 8.30
N HIS A 157 -12.00 -10.88 7.69
CA HIS A 157 -10.63 -11.31 7.40
C HIS A 157 -9.75 -11.38 8.65
N ILE A 158 -10.07 -10.58 9.66
CA ILE A 158 -9.29 -10.46 10.91
C ILE A 158 -10.10 -10.83 12.15
N LYS A 159 -11.18 -11.63 12.00
CA LYS A 159 -12.13 -11.96 13.06
C LYS A 159 -11.48 -12.52 14.33
N HIS A 160 -10.45 -13.35 14.18
CA HIS A 160 -9.77 -14.00 15.30
C HIS A 160 -8.44 -13.34 15.63
N MET A 161 -8.18 -12.15 15.08
CA MET A 161 -6.93 -11.44 15.16
C MET A 161 -7.04 -10.21 16.04
N ARG A 162 -5.95 -9.87 16.71
CA ARG A 162 -5.82 -8.64 17.49
C ARG A 162 -4.43 -8.08 17.33
N PHE A 163 -4.36 -6.81 17.06
CA PHE A 163 -3.14 -6.03 16.94
C PHE A 163 -3.03 -5.14 18.17
N VAL A 164 -1.88 -5.13 18.82
CA VAL A 164 -1.61 -4.23 19.94
C VAL A 164 -0.65 -3.14 19.50
N ASP A 165 -0.61 -2.06 20.25
CA ASP A 165 0.21 -0.88 19.98
C ASP A 165 1.66 -1.27 19.65
N ALA A 166 2.15 -0.83 18.48
CA ALA A 166 3.46 -1.20 17.96
C ALA A 166 4.60 -0.63 18.81
N TYR A 167 4.49 0.64 19.22
CA TYR A 167 5.48 1.28 20.08
C TYR A 167 5.58 0.58 21.44
N LEU A 168 4.44 0.33 22.11
CA LEU A 168 4.44 -0.34 23.42
C LEU A 168 4.95 -1.77 23.34
N SER A 169 4.61 -2.51 22.25
CA SER A 169 5.14 -3.84 22.00
C SER A 169 6.64 -3.85 21.76
N ALA A 170 7.14 -2.91 20.95
CA ALA A 170 8.58 -2.76 20.72
C ALA A 170 9.31 -2.47 22.01
N GLU A 171 8.83 -1.52 22.83
CA GLU A 171 9.43 -1.15 24.10
C GLU A 171 9.48 -2.35 25.07
N ALA A 172 8.37 -3.07 25.20
CA ALA A 172 8.29 -4.24 26.06
C ALA A 172 9.23 -5.36 25.59
N THR A 173 9.29 -5.62 24.27
CA THR A 173 10.13 -6.66 23.69
C THR A 173 11.62 -6.33 23.86
N VAL A 174 12.05 -5.09 23.60
CA VAL A 174 13.44 -4.66 23.81
C VAL A 174 13.84 -4.78 25.29
N LYS A 175 12.97 -4.38 26.23
CA LYS A 175 13.22 -4.55 27.68
C LYS A 175 13.37 -6.04 28.05
N LEU A 176 12.54 -6.90 27.47
CA LEU A 176 12.58 -8.34 27.69
C LEU A 176 13.88 -8.95 27.17
N ILE A 177 14.25 -8.65 25.91
CA ILE A 177 15.48 -9.11 25.26
C ILE A 177 16.71 -8.71 26.09
N LYS A 178 16.83 -7.44 26.48
CA LYS A 178 17.97 -6.96 27.28
C LYS A 178 18.08 -7.67 28.62
N ARG A 179 16.94 -7.90 29.27
CA ARG A 179 16.92 -8.55 30.61
C ARG A 179 17.31 -10.02 30.55
N LEU A 180 16.83 -10.76 29.52
CA LEU A 180 16.97 -12.21 29.48
C LEU A 180 18.17 -12.66 28.66
N GLU A 181 18.50 -11.95 27.58
CA GLU A 181 19.39 -12.42 26.53
C GLU A 181 20.75 -11.69 26.52
N ASN A 182 20.75 -10.41 26.86
CA ASN A 182 21.94 -9.54 26.78
C ASN A 182 22.67 -9.71 25.41
N PRO A 183 22.01 -9.49 24.24
CA PRO A 183 22.61 -9.72 22.94
C PRO A 183 23.66 -8.66 22.60
N ASP A 184 24.52 -8.96 21.59
CA ASP A 184 25.44 -7.99 21.01
C ASP A 184 24.71 -6.96 20.14
N TYR A 185 23.65 -7.40 19.41
CA TYR A 185 22.83 -6.55 18.54
C TYR A 185 21.35 -6.90 18.65
N ILE A 186 20.49 -5.88 18.52
CA ILE A 186 19.02 -6.01 18.44
C ILE A 186 18.54 -5.45 17.10
N ILE A 187 17.85 -6.28 16.31
CA ILE A 187 17.26 -5.95 15.02
C ILE A 187 15.75 -5.93 15.16
N CYS A 188 15.12 -4.83 14.74
CA CYS A 188 13.69 -4.65 14.68
C CYS A 188 13.22 -4.70 13.21
N MET A 189 12.33 -5.62 12.88
CA MET A 189 11.54 -5.59 11.65
C MET A 189 10.22 -4.89 11.98
N TYR A 190 10.03 -3.68 11.48
CA TYR A 190 8.82 -2.90 11.69
C TYR A 190 8.09 -2.71 10.37
N HIS A 191 7.00 -3.44 10.16
CA HIS A 191 6.11 -3.14 9.05
C HIS A 191 5.19 -1.97 9.41
N GLY A 192 5.69 -0.80 9.15
CA GLY A 192 5.13 0.53 9.35
C GLY A 192 6.18 1.57 8.97
N GLY A 193 5.73 2.80 8.78
CA GLY A 193 6.57 3.90 8.30
C GLY A 193 6.96 4.90 9.39
N PHE A 194 7.38 6.06 8.92
CA PHE A 194 7.80 7.17 9.76
C PHE A 194 6.78 8.31 9.67
N GLU A 195 6.18 8.66 10.80
CA GLU A 195 5.20 9.73 10.93
C GLU A 195 5.81 11.14 10.86
N ARG A 196 7.14 11.21 10.87
CA ARG A 196 7.90 12.47 10.84
C ARG A 196 9.04 12.41 9.84
N ASP A 197 9.42 13.56 9.34
CA ASP A 197 10.64 13.76 8.58
C ASP A 197 11.87 13.37 9.41
N LEU A 198 12.69 12.50 8.86
CA LEU A 198 13.86 11.93 9.58
C LEU A 198 15.01 12.93 9.75
N VAL A 199 15.03 14.03 8.98
CA VAL A 199 16.06 15.07 9.04
C VAL A 199 15.71 16.15 10.07
N ASN A 200 14.48 16.66 10.04
CA ASN A 200 14.08 17.82 10.83
C ASN A 200 13.04 17.51 11.93
N GLY A 201 12.49 16.29 11.98
CA GLY A 201 11.55 15.83 13.00
C GLY A 201 10.13 16.43 12.89
N ARG A 202 9.81 17.13 11.81
CA ARG A 202 8.47 17.67 11.59
C ARG A 202 7.48 16.56 11.22
N LEU A 203 6.25 16.69 11.66
CA LEU A 203 5.17 15.79 11.26
C LEU A 203 4.99 15.83 9.73
N THR A 204 4.88 14.67 9.14
CA THR A 204 4.58 14.47 7.72
C THR A 204 3.15 14.00 7.50
N GLU A 205 2.49 13.56 8.57
CA GLU A 205 1.11 13.08 8.62
C GLU A 205 0.56 13.25 10.04
N ASP A 206 -0.75 13.06 10.23
CA ASP A 206 -1.36 13.05 11.55
C ASP A 206 -0.90 11.82 12.35
N GLU A 207 -0.69 11.97 13.65
CA GLU A 207 -0.28 10.88 14.55
C GLU A 207 -1.48 9.96 14.85
N THR A 208 -1.89 9.19 13.86
CA THR A 208 -3.05 8.27 13.93
C THR A 208 -2.71 6.93 14.60
N GLY A 209 -1.42 6.63 14.76
CA GLY A 209 -0.91 5.31 15.14
C GLY A 209 -0.72 4.36 13.95
N GLU A 210 -0.89 4.83 12.71
CA GLU A 210 -0.54 4.09 11.50
C GLU A 210 0.97 3.89 11.41
N ASN A 211 1.70 4.99 11.50
CA ASN A 211 3.16 5.02 11.47
C ASN A 211 3.69 5.53 12.80
N GLU A 212 4.61 4.80 13.41
CA GLU A 212 5.24 5.13 14.68
C GLU A 212 6.77 4.96 14.66
N GLY A 213 7.35 4.81 13.46
CA GLY A 213 8.78 4.53 13.31
C GLY A 213 9.68 5.60 13.91
N TYR A 214 9.37 6.88 13.69
CA TYR A 214 10.14 7.98 14.30
C TYR A 214 10.03 7.96 15.82
N LYS A 215 8.83 7.76 16.36
CA LYS A 215 8.56 7.64 17.81
C LYS A 215 9.33 6.48 18.44
N ILE A 216 9.40 5.33 17.75
CA ILE A 216 10.17 4.15 18.19
C ILE A 216 11.66 4.50 18.24
N LEU A 217 12.23 5.04 17.15
CA LEU A 217 13.65 5.40 17.07
C LEU A 217 14.05 6.46 18.13
N ARG A 218 13.15 7.40 18.38
CA ARG A 218 13.41 8.48 19.35
C ARG A 218 13.41 8.00 20.80
N ASN A 219 12.49 7.11 21.15
CA ASN A 219 12.19 6.84 22.56
C ASN A 219 12.70 5.48 23.06
N ILE A 220 12.94 4.50 22.19
CA ILE A 220 13.37 3.16 22.55
C ILE A 220 14.89 3.03 22.33
N ARG A 221 15.63 2.89 23.42
CA ARG A 221 17.09 2.72 23.37
C ARG A 221 17.49 1.26 23.26
N GLY A 222 18.44 0.96 22.38
CA GLY A 222 19.09 -0.34 22.23
C GLY A 222 18.50 -1.20 21.12
N ILE A 223 17.76 -0.62 20.18
CA ILE A 223 17.59 -1.15 18.85
C ILE A 223 18.81 -0.67 18.04
N ASP A 224 19.60 -1.59 17.49
CA ASP A 224 20.77 -1.24 16.69
C ASP A 224 20.39 -1.01 15.23
N VAL A 225 19.47 -1.82 14.71
CA VAL A 225 18.96 -1.74 13.32
C VAL A 225 17.44 -1.83 13.31
N MET A 226 16.78 -0.94 12.55
CA MET A 226 15.37 -1.03 12.20
C MET A 226 15.22 -1.22 10.68
N ILE A 227 14.52 -2.28 10.27
CA ILE A 227 14.05 -2.49 8.92
C ILE A 227 12.58 -2.04 8.90
N SER A 228 12.29 -0.94 8.20
CA SER A 228 10.96 -0.34 8.08
C SER A 228 10.35 -0.69 6.70
N GLY A 229 9.06 -0.43 6.49
CA GLY A 229 8.33 -0.67 5.25
C GLY A 229 7.11 0.22 5.12
N HIS A 230 6.03 -0.28 4.45
CA HIS A 230 4.69 0.30 4.37
C HIS A 230 4.58 1.60 3.55
N GLN A 231 5.51 2.53 3.67
CA GLN A 231 5.46 3.80 2.95
C GLN A 231 6.14 3.76 1.57
N HIS A 232 6.80 2.66 1.20
CA HIS A 232 7.50 2.44 -0.09
C HIS A 232 8.57 3.51 -0.39
N ARG A 233 9.26 4.00 0.65
CA ARG A 233 10.30 5.02 0.51
C ARG A 233 11.67 4.37 0.40
N THR A 234 12.57 4.98 -0.35
CA THR A 234 13.99 4.60 -0.40
C THR A 234 14.74 5.37 0.67
N GLU A 235 14.98 4.76 1.82
CA GLU A 235 15.63 5.40 2.96
C GLU A 235 16.69 4.49 3.57
N ALA A 236 17.86 5.03 3.88
CA ALA A 236 18.87 4.38 4.69
C ALA A 236 19.68 5.42 5.46
N GLY A 237 19.88 5.20 6.73
CA GLY A 237 20.60 6.17 7.55
C GLY A 237 20.72 5.77 9.01
N LYS A 238 21.00 6.79 9.83
CA LYS A 238 21.03 6.69 11.28
C LYS A 238 20.24 7.82 11.89
N LEU A 239 19.32 7.47 12.80
CA LEU A 239 18.59 8.42 13.60
C LEU A 239 18.77 8.07 15.07
N TYR A 240 19.24 9.05 15.88
CA TYR A 240 19.69 8.82 17.26
C TYR A 240 20.75 7.69 17.35
N ASP A 241 20.45 6.60 18.06
CA ASP A 241 21.37 5.48 18.23
C ASP A 241 21.09 4.30 17.29
N THR A 242 20.01 4.38 16.46
CA THR A 242 19.53 3.28 15.62
C THR A 242 19.82 3.54 14.15
N TYR A 243 20.35 2.56 13.45
CA TYR A 243 20.43 2.54 11.98
C TYR A 243 19.10 2.04 11.40
N TYR A 244 18.69 2.60 10.29
CA TYR A 244 17.41 2.23 9.68
C TYR A 244 17.53 2.07 8.17
N THR A 245 16.59 1.28 7.62
CA THR A 245 16.35 1.14 6.17
C THR A 245 14.85 1.09 5.90
N GLN A 246 14.45 1.58 4.72
CA GLN A 246 13.15 1.35 4.11
C GLN A 246 13.36 1.21 2.61
N THR A 247 12.75 0.20 1.98
CA THR A 247 12.86 -0.05 0.53
C THR A 247 11.63 0.45 -0.22
N ALA A 248 11.82 0.78 -1.49
CA ALA A 248 10.71 0.92 -2.43
C ALA A 248 9.98 -0.41 -2.61
N ALA A 249 8.75 -0.35 -3.16
CA ALA A 249 7.87 -1.49 -3.32
C ALA A 249 8.25 -2.42 -4.50
N ASN A 250 7.51 -3.52 -4.63
CA ASN A 250 7.49 -4.43 -5.78
C ASN A 250 8.82 -5.17 -6.02
N GLY A 251 9.68 -5.28 -4.99
CA GLY A 251 11.01 -5.87 -5.14
C GLY A 251 11.94 -5.05 -6.04
N ALA A 252 11.77 -3.72 -6.08
CA ALA A 252 12.67 -2.81 -6.79
C ALA A 252 14.01 -2.62 -6.08
N GLU A 253 14.06 -2.93 -4.79
CA GLU A 253 15.21 -2.67 -3.93
C GLU A 253 15.41 -3.77 -2.89
N LEU A 254 16.66 -3.92 -2.45
CA LEU A 254 17.07 -4.79 -1.36
C LEU A 254 17.82 -3.95 -0.31
N ALA A 255 17.38 -3.99 0.93
CA ALA A 255 18.16 -3.44 2.03
C ALA A 255 19.36 -4.32 2.32
N CYS A 256 20.54 -3.72 2.44
CA CYS A 256 21.79 -4.40 2.78
C CYS A 256 22.48 -3.67 3.93
N ILE A 257 22.54 -4.31 5.10
CA ILE A 257 23.16 -3.75 6.29
C ILE A 257 24.36 -4.60 6.66
N ASP A 258 25.55 -4.02 6.58
CA ASP A 258 26.80 -4.66 7.01
C ASP A 258 27.17 -4.18 8.42
N ILE A 259 27.34 -5.14 9.35
CA ILE A 259 27.77 -4.89 10.72
C ILE A 259 29.21 -5.41 10.85
N TYR A 260 30.10 -4.54 11.29
CA TYR A 260 31.53 -4.84 11.52
C TYR A 260 31.82 -4.78 13.05
N PRO A 261 31.74 -5.92 13.76
CA PRO A 261 31.88 -5.95 15.20
C PRO A 261 33.24 -5.45 15.73
N ASP A 262 34.32 -5.66 14.94
CA ASP A 262 35.68 -5.31 15.37
C ASP A 262 35.91 -3.80 15.53
N ASN A 263 35.20 -2.98 14.76
CA ASN A 263 35.28 -1.50 14.83
C ASN A 263 33.95 -0.85 15.24
N ASN A 264 32.96 -1.65 15.62
CA ASN A 264 31.63 -1.22 16.03
C ASN A 264 30.94 -0.30 14.98
N THR A 265 31.07 -0.66 13.70
CA THR A 265 30.47 0.09 12.58
C THR A 265 29.29 -0.67 12.02
N ILE A 266 28.23 0.06 11.67
CA ILE A 266 27.05 -0.46 10.95
C ILE A 266 26.85 0.41 9.73
N GLU A 267 26.71 -0.22 8.55
CA GLU A 267 26.57 0.45 7.25
C GLU A 267 25.30 0.01 6.56
N PRO A 268 24.18 0.78 6.71
CA PRO A 268 22.95 0.52 5.99
C PRO A 268 23.04 1.08 4.57
N ARG A 269 22.57 0.30 3.58
CA ARG A 269 22.53 0.67 2.16
C ARG A 269 21.26 0.12 1.54
N ILE A 270 20.78 0.78 0.48
CA ILE A 270 19.74 0.27 -0.41
C ILE A 270 20.38 -0.08 -1.74
N LEU A 271 20.15 -1.30 -2.21
CA LEU A 271 20.62 -1.82 -3.48
C LEU A 271 19.44 -1.90 -4.45
N LYS A 272 19.59 -1.36 -5.64
CA LYS A 272 18.56 -1.45 -6.69
C LYS A 272 18.58 -2.84 -7.32
N ALA A 273 17.43 -3.30 -7.76
CA ALA A 273 17.28 -4.56 -8.49
C ALA A 273 17.63 -4.42 -9.98
N ASP A 274 18.71 -3.68 -10.31
CA ASP A 274 19.20 -3.39 -11.66
C ASP A 274 20.14 -4.50 -12.20
N ILE A 275 19.79 -5.73 -11.94
CA ILE A 275 20.52 -6.95 -12.32
C ILE A 275 19.59 -7.88 -13.11
N ASP A 276 20.17 -8.87 -13.80
CA ASP A 276 19.38 -9.92 -14.44
C ASP A 276 18.63 -10.76 -13.42
N ALA A 277 17.38 -11.08 -13.74
CA ALA A 277 16.54 -11.92 -12.90
C ALA A 277 17.03 -13.37 -12.87
N ASP A 278 16.84 -14.05 -11.74
CA ASP A 278 17.17 -15.46 -11.59
C ASP A 278 16.34 -16.33 -12.56
N PRO A 279 16.96 -17.01 -13.52
CA PRO A 279 16.24 -17.75 -14.55
C PRO A 279 15.51 -18.99 -14.01
N GLU A 280 15.99 -19.57 -12.90
CA GLU A 280 15.35 -20.74 -12.29
C GLU A 280 14.06 -20.33 -11.62
N MET A 281 14.05 -19.20 -10.91
CA MET A 281 12.80 -18.65 -10.33
C MET A 281 11.80 -18.28 -11.42
N LEU A 282 12.20 -17.61 -12.50
CA LEU A 282 11.29 -17.30 -13.61
C LEU A 282 10.67 -18.55 -14.21
N LYS A 283 11.49 -19.58 -14.44
CA LYS A 283 11.03 -20.87 -14.99
C LYS A 283 10.07 -21.60 -14.04
N LEU A 284 10.26 -21.49 -12.74
CA LEU A 284 9.42 -22.16 -11.73
C LEU A 284 7.96 -21.70 -11.80
N PHE A 285 7.73 -20.43 -12.18
CA PHE A 285 6.39 -19.81 -12.23
C PHE A 285 5.90 -19.50 -13.65
N GLU A 286 6.59 -19.98 -14.70
CA GLU A 286 6.28 -19.68 -16.11
C GLU A 286 4.84 -20.01 -16.49
N ARG A 287 4.29 -21.10 -15.97
CA ARG A 287 2.93 -21.53 -16.25
C ARG A 287 1.89 -20.60 -15.63
N GLU A 288 2.07 -20.22 -14.37
CA GLU A 288 1.17 -19.31 -13.64
C GLU A 288 1.21 -17.93 -14.28
N GLU A 289 2.40 -17.45 -14.63
CA GLU A 289 2.58 -16.17 -15.31
C GLU A 289 1.90 -16.16 -16.69
N ALA A 290 2.12 -17.18 -17.52
CA ALA A 290 1.49 -17.29 -18.83
C ALA A 290 -0.04 -17.34 -18.73
N THR A 291 -0.57 -18.04 -17.71
CA THR A 291 -2.02 -18.12 -17.46
C THR A 291 -2.58 -16.78 -17.02
N CYS A 292 -1.87 -16.06 -16.16
CA CYS A 292 -2.21 -14.71 -15.71
C CYS A 292 -2.22 -13.73 -16.89
N GLN A 293 -1.19 -13.73 -17.73
CA GLN A 293 -1.10 -12.86 -18.90
C GLN A 293 -2.28 -13.11 -19.88
N ALA A 294 -2.57 -14.39 -20.16
CA ALA A 294 -3.72 -14.75 -21.00
C ALA A 294 -5.07 -14.31 -20.41
N TRP A 295 -5.20 -14.35 -19.09
CA TRP A 295 -6.39 -13.87 -18.40
C TRP A 295 -6.48 -12.33 -18.42
N LEU A 296 -5.37 -11.63 -18.27
CA LEU A 296 -5.33 -10.17 -18.34
C LEU A 296 -5.75 -9.65 -19.73
N ASP A 297 -5.41 -10.37 -20.80
CA ASP A 297 -5.73 -9.99 -22.17
C ASP A 297 -7.17 -10.34 -22.59
N GLN A 298 -7.97 -10.94 -21.70
CA GLN A 298 -9.37 -11.22 -21.99
C GLN A 298 -10.18 -9.94 -22.13
N THR A 299 -10.82 -9.74 -23.28
CA THR A 299 -11.77 -8.66 -23.50
C THR A 299 -13.05 -8.90 -22.69
N LEU A 300 -13.40 -7.97 -21.84
CA LEU A 300 -14.61 -8.00 -21.00
C LEU A 300 -15.81 -7.36 -21.71
N GLY A 301 -15.57 -6.30 -22.49
CA GLY A 301 -16.57 -5.54 -23.21
C GLY A 301 -15.94 -4.39 -23.98
N THR A 302 -16.80 -3.52 -24.52
CA THR A 302 -16.37 -2.37 -25.33
C THR A 302 -17.04 -1.08 -24.86
N THR A 303 -16.44 0.08 -25.16
CA THR A 303 -17.03 1.40 -24.92
C THR A 303 -16.98 2.28 -26.16
N ASN A 304 -17.96 3.18 -26.29
CA ASN A 304 -18.00 4.18 -27.36
C ASN A 304 -16.97 5.32 -27.17
N VAL A 305 -16.42 5.49 -25.96
CA VAL A 305 -15.46 6.54 -25.61
C VAL A 305 -14.09 5.94 -25.25
N ASP A 306 -13.01 6.58 -25.67
CA ASP A 306 -11.67 6.26 -25.22
C ASP A 306 -11.46 6.87 -23.82
N LEU A 307 -11.26 6.00 -22.83
CA LEU A 307 -11.12 6.37 -21.42
C LEU A 307 -9.67 6.29 -20.94
N ARG A 308 -8.68 6.22 -21.85
CA ARG A 308 -7.26 6.15 -21.49
C ARG A 308 -6.78 7.44 -20.84
N VAL A 309 -5.89 7.26 -19.89
CA VAL A 309 -5.18 8.36 -19.22
C VAL A 309 -3.83 8.54 -19.90
N THR A 310 -3.65 9.64 -20.60
CA THR A 310 -2.39 9.97 -21.30
C THR A 310 -1.53 11.00 -20.54
N ASP A 311 -2.17 11.79 -19.70
CA ASP A 311 -1.54 12.80 -18.83
C ASP A 311 -2.29 12.81 -17.49
N GLU A 312 -1.61 12.41 -16.43
CA GLU A 312 -2.22 12.31 -15.10
C GLU A 312 -2.54 13.68 -14.48
N PHE A 313 -1.75 14.72 -14.80
CA PHE A 313 -2.01 16.07 -14.30
C PHE A 313 -3.28 16.63 -14.96
N ASP A 314 -3.37 16.53 -16.29
CA ASP A 314 -4.54 16.96 -17.05
C ASP A 314 -5.79 16.17 -16.64
N ALA A 315 -5.65 14.86 -16.46
CA ALA A 315 -6.71 13.96 -16.02
C ALA A 315 -7.29 14.31 -14.65
N ARG A 316 -6.48 14.90 -13.75
CA ARG A 316 -6.94 15.41 -12.45
C ARG A 316 -7.49 16.82 -12.55
N LEU A 317 -6.84 17.70 -13.35
CA LEU A 317 -7.26 19.10 -13.51
C LEU A 317 -8.62 19.24 -14.18
N HIS A 318 -8.87 18.44 -15.22
CA HIS A 318 -10.09 18.48 -16.03
C HIS A 318 -11.04 17.30 -15.81
N LYS A 319 -10.73 16.44 -14.84
CA LYS A 319 -11.43 15.20 -14.54
C LYS A 319 -11.48 14.22 -15.73
N SER A 320 -10.65 13.21 -15.68
CA SER A 320 -10.66 12.13 -16.68
C SER A 320 -11.99 11.39 -16.72
N GLN A 321 -12.44 11.02 -17.91
CA GLN A 321 -13.68 10.28 -18.11
C GLN A 321 -13.64 8.86 -17.54
N VAL A 322 -12.46 8.29 -17.30
CA VAL A 322 -12.36 7.03 -16.56
C VAL A 322 -12.90 7.18 -15.12
N ILE A 323 -12.68 8.33 -14.48
CA ILE A 323 -13.23 8.60 -13.14
C ILE A 323 -14.75 8.70 -13.19
N THR A 324 -15.31 9.36 -14.22
CA THR A 324 -16.76 9.38 -14.44
C THR A 324 -17.31 7.95 -14.61
N PHE A 325 -16.61 7.09 -15.34
CA PHE A 325 -17.01 5.70 -15.51
C PHE A 325 -16.98 4.93 -14.16
N LEU A 326 -15.90 5.06 -13.37
CA LEU A 326 -15.80 4.44 -12.04
C LEU A 326 -16.94 4.91 -11.12
N ASN A 327 -17.19 6.21 -11.10
CA ASN A 327 -18.26 6.82 -10.30
C ASN A 327 -19.64 6.35 -10.75
N LYS A 328 -19.90 6.28 -12.06
CA LYS A 328 -21.15 5.77 -12.63
C LYS A 328 -21.42 4.33 -12.16
N VAL A 329 -20.43 3.45 -12.28
CA VAL A 329 -20.58 2.06 -11.85
C VAL A 329 -20.89 1.96 -10.36
N GLN A 330 -20.20 2.74 -9.51
CA GLN A 330 -20.49 2.78 -8.08
C GLN A 330 -21.91 3.28 -7.81
N GLN A 331 -22.35 4.37 -8.46
CA GLN A 331 -23.70 4.91 -8.28
C GLN A 331 -24.79 3.92 -8.71
N GLU A 332 -24.63 3.29 -9.87
CA GLU A 332 -25.62 2.32 -10.36
C GLU A 332 -25.72 1.07 -9.48
N LYS A 333 -24.58 0.57 -8.97
CA LYS A 333 -24.57 -0.61 -8.09
C LYS A 333 -25.06 -0.32 -6.67
N THR A 334 -24.84 0.88 -6.16
CA THR A 334 -25.19 1.23 -4.77
C THR A 334 -26.51 2.00 -4.63
N GLY A 335 -26.95 2.66 -5.69
CA GLY A 335 -28.10 3.60 -5.65
C GLY A 335 -27.78 4.88 -4.88
N ALA A 336 -26.52 5.21 -4.63
CA ALA A 336 -26.13 6.43 -3.92
C ALA A 336 -26.34 7.69 -4.78
N ASP A 337 -26.69 8.80 -4.13
CA ASP A 337 -26.88 10.10 -4.78
C ASP A 337 -25.57 10.61 -5.43
N LEU A 338 -24.45 10.36 -4.75
CA LEU A 338 -23.11 10.81 -5.11
C LEU A 338 -22.13 9.64 -5.17
N SER A 339 -21.07 9.80 -5.95
CA SER A 339 -19.95 8.84 -5.96
C SER A 339 -18.60 9.57 -6.02
N SER A 340 -17.61 9.02 -5.35
CA SER A 340 -16.27 9.59 -5.23
C SER A 340 -15.19 8.57 -5.55
N ASN A 341 -14.30 8.91 -6.48
CA ASN A 341 -13.10 8.16 -6.80
C ASN A 341 -11.92 9.11 -7.03
N ALA A 342 -10.71 8.60 -6.77
CA ALA A 342 -9.45 9.25 -7.13
C ALA A 342 -8.78 8.54 -8.30
N LEU A 343 -7.98 9.27 -9.08
CA LEU A 343 -7.10 8.69 -10.07
C LEU A 343 -5.80 8.23 -9.38
N PHE A 344 -5.56 6.92 -9.37
CA PHE A 344 -4.33 6.35 -8.80
C PHE A 344 -3.12 6.69 -9.67
N LEU A 345 -1.93 6.66 -9.05
CA LEU A 345 -0.67 6.86 -9.76
C LEU A 345 -0.43 5.71 -10.73
N GLY A 346 -0.05 6.05 -11.97
CA GLY A 346 0.19 5.07 -13.02
C GLY A 346 -1.08 4.44 -13.60
N ALA A 347 -2.27 4.91 -13.22
CA ALA A 347 -3.53 4.42 -13.78
C ALA A 347 -3.59 4.65 -15.30
N THR A 348 -3.79 3.59 -16.07
CA THR A 348 -3.78 3.65 -17.55
C THR A 348 -5.11 4.08 -18.17
N GLY A 349 -6.20 3.91 -17.43
CA GLY A 349 -7.55 4.02 -18.02
C GLY A 349 -7.84 2.88 -18.99
N PHE A 350 -8.90 3.03 -19.80
CA PHE A 350 -9.37 1.98 -20.70
C PHE A 350 -9.37 2.44 -22.14
N GLY A 351 -8.97 1.56 -23.07
CA GLY A 351 -9.23 1.71 -24.49
C GLY A 351 -10.71 1.45 -24.82
N ARG A 352 -11.05 1.42 -26.11
CA ARG A 352 -12.41 1.08 -26.56
C ARG A 352 -12.74 -0.38 -26.32
N ASP A 353 -11.79 -1.28 -26.50
CA ASP A 353 -11.86 -2.67 -26.06
C ASP A 353 -11.32 -2.71 -24.64
N ILE A 354 -12.17 -3.09 -23.68
CA ILE A 354 -11.81 -3.10 -22.26
C ILE A 354 -11.39 -4.50 -21.89
N THR A 355 -10.16 -4.64 -21.39
CA THR A 355 -9.60 -5.92 -20.94
C THR A 355 -9.50 -5.98 -19.41
N MET A 356 -9.27 -7.16 -18.87
CA MET A 356 -8.97 -7.29 -17.43
C MET A 356 -7.68 -6.55 -17.08
N ARG A 357 -6.68 -6.51 -17.99
CA ARG A 357 -5.45 -5.74 -17.84
C ARG A 357 -5.71 -4.26 -17.60
N ASP A 358 -6.62 -3.67 -18.37
CA ASP A 358 -7.02 -2.26 -18.20
C ASP A 358 -7.60 -2.01 -16.79
N LEU A 359 -8.45 -2.94 -16.30
CA LEU A 359 -9.05 -2.80 -14.98
C LEU A 359 -8.02 -2.82 -13.86
N VAL A 360 -7.16 -3.86 -13.83
CA VAL A 360 -6.17 -4.00 -12.74
C VAL A 360 -5.06 -2.96 -12.81
N SER A 361 -4.79 -2.40 -14.01
CA SER A 361 -3.82 -1.32 -14.21
C SER A 361 -4.40 0.07 -13.90
N THR A 362 -5.72 0.19 -13.89
CA THR A 362 -6.42 1.45 -13.58
C THR A 362 -6.82 1.52 -12.11
N TYR A 363 -7.33 0.42 -11.55
CA TYR A 363 -7.74 0.32 -10.16
C TYR A 363 -6.83 -0.68 -9.42
N VAL A 364 -5.71 -0.18 -8.92
CA VAL A 364 -4.59 -1.00 -8.42
C VAL A 364 -4.77 -1.52 -6.99
N TYR A 365 -5.77 -1.03 -6.23
CA TYR A 365 -5.99 -1.44 -4.84
C TYR A 365 -7.24 -2.32 -4.70
N PRO A 366 -7.25 -3.32 -3.79
CA PRO A 366 -8.39 -4.21 -3.56
C PRO A 366 -9.49 -3.56 -2.69
N ASN A 367 -9.73 -2.27 -2.92
CA ASN A 367 -10.74 -1.51 -2.19
C ASN A 367 -12.15 -2.06 -2.43
N THR A 368 -12.97 -1.96 -1.39
CA THR A 368 -14.41 -2.24 -1.43
C THR A 368 -15.22 -0.94 -1.43
N THR A 369 -16.48 -1.01 -1.82
CA THR A 369 -17.35 0.16 -1.87
C THR A 369 -18.14 0.31 -0.57
N VAL A 370 -18.15 1.51 -0.01
CA VAL A 370 -18.91 1.89 1.19
C VAL A 370 -19.82 3.07 0.85
N VAL A 371 -21.05 3.02 1.30
CA VAL A 371 -21.99 4.13 1.19
C VAL A 371 -22.13 4.81 2.56
N LYS A 372 -21.88 6.11 2.60
CA LYS A 372 -22.02 6.97 3.77
C LYS A 372 -23.22 7.90 3.60
N LYS A 373 -23.88 8.26 4.73
CA LYS A 373 -24.85 9.35 4.78
C LYS A 373 -24.17 10.62 5.26
N ILE A 374 -24.23 11.69 4.47
CA ILE A 374 -23.55 12.95 4.76
C ILE A 374 -24.54 14.13 4.64
N THR A 375 -24.19 15.26 5.24
CA THR A 375 -24.90 16.54 5.03
C THR A 375 -24.18 17.38 3.98
N GLY A 376 -24.87 18.41 3.45
CA GLY A 376 -24.25 19.37 2.53
C GLY A 376 -23.05 20.10 3.16
N LYS A 377 -23.08 20.33 4.48
CA LYS A 377 -21.93 20.84 5.23
C LYS A 377 -20.75 19.89 5.16
N ILE A 378 -20.93 18.60 5.45
CA ILE A 378 -19.87 17.59 5.36
C ILE A 378 -19.36 17.46 3.92
N LEU A 379 -20.25 17.52 2.92
CA LEU A 379 -19.88 17.49 1.52
C LEU A 379 -18.97 18.68 1.16
N ARG A 380 -19.29 19.88 1.62
CA ARG A 380 -18.46 21.07 1.40
C ARG A 380 -17.09 20.92 2.07
N GLU A 381 -17.04 20.48 3.32
CA GLU A 381 -15.79 20.22 4.04
C GLU A 381 -14.92 19.17 3.31
N TYR A 382 -15.55 18.12 2.76
CA TYR A 382 -14.92 17.10 1.96
C TYR A 382 -14.26 17.68 0.69
N LEU A 383 -15.01 18.50 -0.06
CA LEU A 383 -14.50 19.12 -1.28
C LEU A 383 -13.42 20.18 -0.99
N GLU A 384 -13.53 20.91 0.13
CA GLU A 384 -12.49 21.85 0.57
C GLU A 384 -11.18 21.10 0.91
N LYS A 385 -11.28 19.91 1.54
CA LYS A 385 -10.12 19.04 1.78
C LYS A 385 -9.50 18.57 0.47
N THR A 386 -10.32 18.11 -0.46
CA THR A 386 -9.89 17.72 -1.81
C THR A 386 -9.18 18.88 -2.53
N ALA A 387 -9.69 20.13 -2.41
CA ALA A 387 -9.13 21.30 -3.06
C ALA A 387 -7.73 21.69 -2.56
N GLU A 388 -7.27 21.19 -1.41
CA GLU A 388 -5.89 21.38 -0.92
C GLU A 388 -4.84 20.79 -1.85
N PHE A 389 -5.22 19.83 -2.71
CA PHE A 389 -4.34 19.20 -3.70
C PHE A 389 -3.70 20.20 -4.66
N TRP A 390 -4.38 21.29 -4.95
CA TRP A 390 -3.94 22.30 -5.89
C TRP A 390 -3.27 23.49 -5.20
N MET A 391 -2.27 24.07 -5.85
CA MET A 391 -1.70 25.37 -5.47
C MET A 391 -1.35 26.20 -6.70
N ILE A 392 -1.10 27.50 -6.50
CA ILE A 392 -0.60 28.38 -7.54
C ILE A 392 0.91 28.58 -7.33
N HIS A 393 1.68 28.29 -8.37
CA HIS A 393 3.09 28.56 -8.43
C HIS A 393 3.43 29.23 -9.77
N ASN A 394 4.11 30.40 -9.76
CA ASN A 394 4.45 31.17 -10.95
C ASN A 394 3.26 31.33 -11.92
N GLU A 395 2.11 31.77 -11.41
CA GLU A 395 0.87 31.99 -12.16
C GLU A 395 0.20 30.73 -12.74
N HIS A 396 0.73 29.53 -12.49
CA HIS A 396 0.17 28.27 -12.95
C HIS A 396 -0.43 27.46 -11.79
N ILE A 397 -1.50 26.71 -12.08
CA ILE A 397 -2.02 25.71 -11.17
C ILE A 397 -1.05 24.51 -11.21
N VAL A 398 -0.61 24.06 -10.05
CA VAL A 398 0.28 22.91 -9.88
C VAL A 398 -0.21 22.03 -8.73
N VAL A 399 0.30 20.82 -8.65
CA VAL A 399 0.07 19.95 -7.47
C VAL A 399 0.76 20.56 -6.26
N ASN A 400 0.11 20.55 -5.11
CA ASN A 400 0.69 20.96 -3.85
C ASN A 400 1.78 19.96 -3.45
N PRO A 401 3.04 20.39 -3.24
CA PRO A 401 4.17 19.50 -2.92
C PRO A 401 3.96 18.61 -1.69
N SER A 402 3.03 18.93 -0.79
CA SER A 402 2.67 18.07 0.33
C SER A 402 2.01 16.75 -0.10
N TYR A 403 1.50 16.66 -1.34
CA TYR A 403 0.98 15.44 -1.93
C TYR A 403 2.04 14.62 -2.68
N ASP A 404 3.24 15.15 -2.86
CA ASP A 404 4.38 14.43 -3.46
C ASP A 404 5.35 13.90 -2.40
N TRP A 405 5.36 14.52 -1.25
CA TRP A 405 6.32 14.22 -0.18
C TRP A 405 5.60 13.96 1.15
N PRO A 406 6.01 12.96 1.96
CA PRO A 406 7.18 12.08 1.86
C PRO A 406 7.06 10.95 0.82
N LYS A 407 5.87 10.69 0.31
CA LYS A 407 5.58 9.79 -0.82
C LYS A 407 4.47 10.41 -1.67
N PRO A 408 4.39 10.11 -2.98
CA PRO A 408 3.27 10.56 -3.79
C PRO A 408 1.94 10.02 -3.25
N GLN A 409 0.98 10.93 -3.01
CA GLN A 409 -0.33 10.63 -2.43
C GLN A 409 -1.47 11.19 -3.30
N HIS A 410 -1.30 11.19 -4.62
CA HIS A 410 -2.28 11.75 -5.56
C HIS A 410 -3.64 11.02 -5.51
N TYR A 411 -3.67 9.80 -4.94
CA TYR A 411 -4.89 9.06 -4.63
C TYR A 411 -5.74 9.71 -3.51
N ASN A 412 -5.26 10.80 -2.92
CA ASN A 412 -6.02 11.62 -1.97
C ASN A 412 -6.70 12.82 -2.64
N TYR A 413 -6.65 12.94 -3.99
CA TYR A 413 -7.46 13.90 -4.74
C TYR A 413 -8.70 13.20 -5.30
N ASP A 414 -9.80 13.31 -4.56
CA ASP A 414 -11.06 12.69 -4.91
C ASP A 414 -11.87 13.57 -5.88
N MET A 415 -12.50 12.95 -6.87
CA MET A 415 -13.38 13.60 -7.84
C MET A 415 -14.80 13.04 -7.68
N VAL A 416 -15.75 13.94 -7.39
CA VAL A 416 -17.12 13.55 -7.01
C VAL A 416 -18.07 13.76 -8.17
N ASP A 417 -18.89 12.74 -8.45
CA ASP A 417 -20.01 12.81 -9.39
C ASP A 417 -21.35 12.85 -8.67
N GLY A 418 -22.39 13.33 -9.39
CA GLY A 418 -23.71 13.61 -8.86
C GLY A 418 -23.92 15.07 -8.49
N ILE A 419 -22.88 15.88 -8.46
CA ILE A 419 -22.87 17.32 -8.18
C ILE A 419 -22.05 18.07 -9.22
N GLU A 420 -22.25 19.39 -9.29
CA GLU A 420 -21.37 20.30 -10.04
C GLU A 420 -20.66 21.23 -9.04
N TYR A 421 -19.36 21.44 -9.21
CA TYR A 421 -18.61 22.32 -8.31
C TYR A 421 -17.41 22.98 -8.98
N THR A 422 -17.03 24.15 -8.42
CA THR A 422 -15.88 24.93 -8.87
C THR A 422 -14.88 25.11 -7.74
N ILE A 423 -13.64 24.74 -8.00
CA ILE A 423 -12.47 24.97 -7.15
C ILE A 423 -11.74 26.21 -7.64
N LYS A 424 -11.70 27.28 -6.84
CA LYS A 424 -10.89 28.46 -7.11
C LYS A 424 -9.61 28.41 -6.28
N VAL A 425 -8.49 28.07 -6.92
CA VAL A 425 -7.23 27.77 -6.25
C VAL A 425 -6.60 29.00 -5.59
N SER A 426 -6.86 30.21 -6.11
CA SER A 426 -6.35 31.47 -5.51
C SER A 426 -7.01 31.83 -4.18
N ASN A 427 -8.14 31.23 -3.85
CA ASN A 427 -8.77 31.45 -2.56
C ASN A 427 -7.98 30.75 -1.44
N PRO A 428 -8.06 31.25 -0.21
CA PRO A 428 -7.49 30.56 0.95
C PRO A 428 -8.03 29.12 1.06
N VAL A 429 -7.20 28.21 1.56
CA VAL A 429 -7.62 26.84 1.93
C VAL A 429 -8.82 26.90 2.87
N GLY A 430 -9.82 26.06 2.64
CA GLY A 430 -11.10 26.07 3.35
C GLY A 430 -12.15 27.02 2.77
N HIS A 431 -11.83 27.75 1.70
CA HIS A 431 -12.72 28.71 1.00
C HIS A 431 -12.57 28.64 -0.52
N ARG A 432 -12.16 27.47 -1.05
CA ARG A 432 -11.88 27.26 -2.47
C ARG A 432 -13.08 26.79 -3.27
N ILE A 433 -14.08 26.21 -2.61
CA ILE A 433 -15.33 25.78 -3.27
C ILE A 433 -16.23 27.01 -3.43
N THR A 434 -16.22 27.59 -4.64
CA THR A 434 -16.94 28.83 -4.94
C THR A 434 -18.34 28.61 -5.52
N SER A 435 -18.59 27.41 -6.07
CA SER A 435 -19.90 26.95 -6.53
C SER A 435 -20.06 25.50 -6.16
N LEU A 436 -21.23 25.10 -5.69
CA LEU A 436 -21.58 23.72 -5.36
C LEU A 436 -23.10 23.56 -5.57
N THR A 437 -23.48 22.80 -6.60
CA THR A 437 -24.89 22.58 -6.95
C THR A 437 -25.22 21.10 -7.06
N TYR A 438 -26.44 20.77 -6.76
CA TYR A 438 -27.05 19.46 -6.95
C TYR A 438 -28.33 19.61 -7.76
N GLN A 439 -28.42 18.96 -8.91
CA GLN A 439 -29.57 19.06 -9.82
C GLN A 439 -29.95 20.52 -10.14
N GLY A 440 -28.95 21.37 -10.33
CA GLY A 440 -29.10 22.79 -10.68
C GLY A 440 -29.45 23.72 -9.51
N ASN A 441 -29.55 23.22 -8.28
CA ASN A 441 -29.83 24.02 -7.07
C ASN A 441 -28.57 24.11 -6.18
N ASP A 442 -28.38 25.25 -5.51
CA ASP A 442 -27.30 25.41 -4.55
C ASP A 442 -27.43 24.40 -3.40
N VAL A 443 -26.31 23.76 -3.03
CA VAL A 443 -26.28 22.84 -1.88
C VAL A 443 -26.25 23.66 -0.58
N THR A 444 -27.26 23.45 0.26
CA THR A 444 -27.30 24.01 1.61
C THR A 444 -26.71 23.03 2.64
N ASP A 445 -26.30 23.55 3.79
CA ASP A 445 -25.62 22.77 4.82
C ASP A 445 -26.44 21.62 5.39
N ASP A 446 -27.77 21.75 5.37
CA ASP A 446 -28.76 20.81 5.92
C ASP A 446 -29.26 19.76 4.90
N MET A 447 -28.95 19.90 3.61
CA MET A 447 -29.26 18.86 2.63
C MET A 447 -28.59 17.54 3.02
N GLU A 448 -29.28 16.43 2.82
CA GLU A 448 -28.76 15.09 3.09
C GLU A 448 -28.46 14.36 1.77
N PHE A 449 -27.34 13.64 1.75
CA PHE A 449 -26.89 12.83 0.61
C PHE A 449 -26.39 11.48 1.07
N THR A 450 -26.51 10.50 0.18
CA THR A 450 -25.73 9.27 0.23
C THR A 450 -24.55 9.38 -0.73
N ILE A 451 -23.36 8.98 -0.29
CA ILE A 451 -22.15 9.01 -1.13
C ILE A 451 -21.46 7.65 -1.11
N ALA A 452 -21.24 7.09 -2.31
CA ALA A 452 -20.42 5.90 -2.50
C ALA A 452 -18.94 6.29 -2.63
N MET A 453 -18.08 5.57 -1.93
CA MET A 453 -16.63 5.77 -1.95
C MET A 453 -15.91 4.47 -1.59
N ASN A 454 -14.60 4.42 -1.75
CA ASN A 454 -13.82 3.27 -1.30
C ASN A 454 -13.72 3.20 0.24
N ASN A 455 -13.46 1.99 0.77
CA ASN A 455 -13.35 1.74 2.22
C ASN A 455 -12.23 2.56 2.88
N TYR A 456 -11.10 2.79 2.20
CA TYR A 456 -10.03 3.63 2.71
C TYR A 456 -10.52 5.06 2.99
N ARG A 457 -11.22 5.68 2.04
CA ARG A 457 -11.80 7.02 2.22
C ARG A 457 -12.89 7.03 3.29
N ALA A 458 -13.75 6.01 3.31
CA ALA A 458 -14.85 5.89 4.26
C ALA A 458 -14.39 5.83 5.73
N THR A 459 -13.15 5.41 6.00
CA THR A 459 -12.54 5.39 7.34
C THR A 459 -11.75 6.66 7.67
N GLY A 460 -11.75 7.65 6.78
CA GLY A 460 -11.07 8.94 6.97
C GLY A 460 -9.65 8.98 6.41
N GLY A 461 -9.25 7.96 5.64
CA GLY A 461 -7.93 7.89 5.01
C GLY A 461 -7.58 9.15 4.23
N GLY A 462 -6.30 9.60 4.27
CA GLY A 462 -5.86 10.85 3.66
C GLY A 462 -6.33 12.11 4.41
N ASN A 463 -6.61 11.99 5.72
CA ASN A 463 -7.07 13.07 6.60
C ASN A 463 -8.47 13.62 6.24
N TYR A 464 -9.36 12.75 5.70
CA TYR A 464 -10.77 13.08 5.48
C TYR A 464 -11.61 12.78 6.73
N ASN A 465 -11.24 13.39 7.86
CA ASN A 465 -11.82 13.11 9.17
C ASN A 465 -13.34 13.37 9.23
N MET A 466 -13.87 14.30 8.42
CA MET A 466 -15.30 14.59 8.33
C MET A 466 -16.15 13.40 7.86
N ILE A 467 -15.54 12.45 7.12
CA ILE A 467 -16.23 11.25 6.62
C ILE A 467 -16.19 10.11 7.64
N LYS A 468 -15.17 10.04 8.48
CA LYS A 468 -14.96 8.94 9.43
C LYS A 468 -16.20 8.73 10.32
N GLU A 469 -16.72 9.80 10.87
CA GLU A 469 -17.85 9.77 11.82
C GLU A 469 -19.22 9.70 11.12
N ALA A 470 -19.27 9.90 9.79
CA ALA A 470 -20.52 9.84 9.05
C ALA A 470 -21.12 8.41 9.08
N PRO A 471 -22.46 8.27 9.24
CA PRO A 471 -23.10 6.96 9.30
C PRO A 471 -22.86 6.14 8.03
N THR A 472 -22.47 4.88 8.18
CA THR A 472 -22.36 3.91 7.08
C THR A 472 -23.76 3.33 6.81
N ILE A 473 -24.23 3.42 5.57
CA ILE A 473 -25.52 2.89 5.11
C ILE A 473 -25.37 1.46 4.63
N SER A 474 -24.36 1.21 3.80
CA SER A 474 -24.09 -0.12 3.25
C SER A 474 -22.62 -0.29 2.92
N THR A 475 -22.20 -1.54 2.80
CA THR A 475 -20.85 -1.92 2.32
C THR A 475 -21.01 -3.07 1.34
N ASP A 476 -20.48 -2.91 0.13
CA ASP A 476 -20.29 -4.00 -0.81
C ASP A 476 -18.90 -4.60 -0.56
N LEU A 477 -18.84 -5.90 -0.32
CA LEU A 477 -17.60 -6.60 -0.01
C LEU A 477 -16.82 -7.04 -1.24
N SER A 478 -17.39 -6.91 -2.46
CA SER A 478 -16.67 -7.13 -3.71
C SER A 478 -15.56 -6.10 -3.87
N SER A 479 -14.43 -6.50 -4.43
CA SER A 479 -13.41 -5.53 -4.81
C SER A 479 -13.92 -4.63 -5.93
N MET A 480 -13.40 -3.42 -6.03
CA MET A 480 -13.81 -2.50 -7.09
C MET A 480 -13.50 -3.07 -8.49
N VAL A 481 -12.39 -3.80 -8.64
CA VAL A 481 -12.03 -4.49 -9.89
C VAL A 481 -13.09 -5.54 -10.26
N GLU A 482 -13.54 -6.33 -9.30
CA GLU A 482 -14.59 -7.34 -9.50
C GLU A 482 -15.92 -6.69 -9.87
N LEU A 483 -16.29 -5.62 -9.19
CA LEU A 483 -17.50 -4.85 -9.46
C LEU A 483 -17.49 -4.27 -10.88
N LEU A 484 -16.36 -3.70 -11.32
CA LEU A 484 -16.16 -3.18 -12.67
C LEU A 484 -16.22 -4.30 -13.72
N ALA A 485 -15.51 -5.42 -13.48
CA ALA A 485 -15.48 -6.56 -14.38
C ALA A 485 -16.90 -7.13 -14.61
N ASN A 486 -17.66 -7.33 -13.54
CA ASN A 486 -19.02 -7.82 -13.59
C ASN A 486 -19.93 -6.83 -14.35
N TYR A 487 -19.82 -5.53 -14.06
CA TYR A 487 -20.59 -4.50 -14.76
C TYR A 487 -20.34 -4.51 -16.27
N ILE A 488 -19.07 -4.56 -16.69
CA ILE A 488 -18.69 -4.56 -18.10
C ILE A 488 -19.16 -5.86 -18.80
N GLN A 489 -19.03 -7.00 -18.13
CA GLN A 489 -19.47 -8.29 -18.68
C GLN A 489 -21.01 -8.39 -18.80
N GLU A 490 -21.77 -7.80 -17.87
CA GLU A 490 -23.23 -7.73 -17.91
C GLU A 490 -23.72 -6.89 -19.10
N HIS A 491 -23.10 -5.73 -19.31
CA HIS A 491 -23.53 -4.77 -20.34
C HIS A 491 -22.90 -5.02 -21.72
N LYS A 492 -21.70 -5.59 -21.77
CA LYS A 492 -20.87 -5.89 -22.97
C LYS A 492 -20.51 -4.68 -23.81
N VAL A 493 -21.46 -3.81 -24.10
CA VAL A 493 -21.24 -2.53 -24.78
C VAL A 493 -21.64 -1.43 -23.82
N ILE A 494 -20.65 -0.63 -23.41
CA ILE A 494 -20.84 0.50 -22.49
C ILE A 494 -21.09 1.74 -23.33
N ASP A 495 -22.35 2.15 -23.39
CA ASP A 495 -22.70 3.45 -23.92
C ASP A 495 -22.56 4.49 -22.83
N PHE A 496 -21.68 5.45 -23.05
CA PHE A 496 -21.19 6.33 -22.01
C PHE A 496 -21.13 7.76 -22.51
N GLU A 497 -21.74 8.66 -21.74
CA GLU A 497 -21.72 10.10 -22.00
C GLU A 497 -20.68 10.78 -21.10
N PRO A 498 -19.72 11.51 -21.68
CA PRO A 498 -18.75 12.28 -20.90
C PRO A 498 -19.41 13.31 -19.99
N VAL A 499 -18.94 13.39 -18.74
CA VAL A 499 -19.43 14.35 -17.74
C VAL A 499 -18.31 15.28 -17.31
N ASN A 500 -18.55 16.60 -17.41
CA ASN A 500 -17.63 17.66 -16.96
C ASN A 500 -18.31 18.49 -15.88
N ASN A 501 -18.30 17.98 -14.67
CA ASN A 501 -18.98 18.58 -13.51
C ASN A 501 -18.02 19.24 -12.51
N ILE A 502 -16.71 19.20 -12.79
CA ILE A 502 -15.65 19.79 -11.96
C ILE A 502 -14.94 20.87 -12.75
N THR A 503 -14.87 22.07 -12.18
CA THR A 503 -14.12 23.17 -12.77
C THR A 503 -13.03 23.62 -11.79
N VAL A 504 -11.77 23.56 -12.20
CA VAL A 504 -10.64 24.06 -11.41
C VAL A 504 -10.09 25.33 -12.07
N ILE A 505 -10.16 26.44 -11.39
CA ILE A 505 -9.71 27.76 -11.87
C ILE A 505 -8.70 28.38 -10.90
N LYS A 506 -7.93 29.33 -11.44
CA LYS A 506 -6.97 30.13 -10.69
C LYS A 506 -7.65 31.05 -9.67
#